data_a6a51127bc5c9156eb2b5e23b60c2b13
#
_entry.id   a6a51127bc5c9156eb2b5e23b60c2b13
#
_cell.length_a   1.000
_cell.length_b   1.000
_cell.length_c   1.000
_cell.angle_alpha   90.00
_cell.angle_beta   90.00
_cell.angle_gamma   90.00
#
_symmetry.space_group_name_H-M   'P 1'
#
loop_
_entity.id
_entity.type
_entity.pdbx_description
1 polymer ?
#
loop_
_entity_poly.entity_id
_entity_poly.type
_entity_poly.pdbx_seq_one_letter_code
_entity_poly.pdbx_strand_id
1 'polypeptide(L)'
;MASRPTKRPAARPPLNRERVLEAAVAIADRDGIAALSMRRLGRELGVEAMSLYNHVAGKEDLERGIVEVVLTEIENPRPGRDWKAEIRRTAVSSHDAFVRHRWSCNLLTHGGGVSRLRMQWMEAVLHTFREAGFSANLTHHAYHAIDSHITGFTLWQVGMPFRTREELVELAGGFLRRIPADEFPYIVEHAQEHIAPPDPAEKPEFEFGLDLILDGLERLRNAE
;
A
#
# COMPACT_ATOMS: atom_id res chain seq x y z
N MET A 1 43.17 -40.46 14.62
CA MET A 1 42.53 -39.48 13.71
C MET A 1 41.03 -39.59 13.93
N ALA A 2 40.42 -38.62 14.62
CA ALA A 2 38.99 -38.61 14.91
C ALA A 2 38.24 -37.92 13.78
N SER A 3 37.34 -38.63 13.13
CA SER A 3 36.46 -38.14 12.07
C SER A 3 35.50 -37.08 12.63
N ARG A 4 35.57 -35.86 12.10
CA ARG A 4 34.66 -34.74 12.37
C ARG A 4 33.26 -35.10 11.85
N PRO A 5 32.18 -34.97 12.66
CA PRO A 5 30.84 -35.22 12.18
C PRO A 5 30.46 -34.14 11.19
N THR A 6 30.15 -34.51 9.97
CA THR A 6 29.53 -33.63 8.95
C THR A 6 28.12 -33.23 9.41
N LYS A 7 27.93 -31.95 9.71
CA LYS A 7 26.65 -31.36 10.07
C LYS A 7 25.69 -31.54 8.88
N ARG A 8 24.67 -32.42 9.04
CA ARG A 8 23.62 -32.62 8.07
C ARG A 8 22.93 -31.26 7.83
N PRO A 9 22.71 -30.79 6.56
CA PRO A 9 21.97 -29.58 6.31
C PRO A 9 20.59 -29.69 6.95
N ALA A 10 20.16 -28.64 7.66
CA ALA A 10 18.83 -28.57 8.24
C ALA A 10 17.81 -28.81 7.12
N ALA A 11 16.88 -29.75 7.35
CA ALA A 11 15.82 -30.03 6.40
C ALA A 11 15.04 -28.74 6.13
N ARG A 12 14.93 -28.34 4.87
CA ARG A 12 14.10 -27.20 4.48
C ARG A 12 12.67 -27.45 4.94
N PRO A 13 12.01 -26.45 5.56
CA PRO A 13 10.62 -26.62 5.97
C PRO A 13 9.75 -26.98 4.76
N PRO A 14 8.68 -27.77 4.94
CA PRO A 14 7.81 -28.23 3.85
C PRO A 14 7.21 -27.04 3.10
N LEU A 15 7.03 -27.19 1.80
CA LEU A 15 6.35 -26.20 0.95
C LEU A 15 4.87 -26.17 1.35
N ASN A 16 4.36 -24.96 1.59
CA ASN A 16 2.94 -24.71 1.82
C ASN A 16 2.53 -23.41 1.11
N ARG A 17 1.23 -23.09 1.08
CA ARG A 17 0.70 -21.90 0.39
C ARG A 17 1.30 -20.61 0.96
N GLU A 18 1.42 -20.49 2.27
CA GLU A 18 1.96 -19.31 2.95
C GLU A 18 3.38 -18.99 2.48
N ARG A 19 4.29 -19.96 2.51
CA ARG A 19 5.66 -19.79 2.01
C ARG A 19 5.72 -19.46 0.52
N VAL A 20 4.80 -19.99 -0.28
CA VAL A 20 4.70 -19.66 -1.71
C VAL A 20 4.32 -18.20 -1.88
N LEU A 21 3.33 -17.71 -1.12
CA LEU A 21 2.88 -16.32 -1.16
C LEU A 21 3.95 -15.36 -0.61
N GLU A 22 4.58 -15.66 0.52
CA GLU A 22 5.69 -14.87 1.09
C GLU A 22 6.85 -14.69 0.10
N ALA A 23 7.26 -15.79 -0.55
CA ALA A 23 8.32 -15.72 -1.54
C ALA A 23 7.89 -14.92 -2.79
N ALA A 24 6.62 -14.98 -3.17
CA ALA A 24 6.07 -14.21 -4.28
C ALA A 24 6.02 -12.71 -3.95
N VAL A 25 5.60 -12.33 -2.73
CA VAL A 25 5.66 -10.95 -2.23
C VAL A 25 7.10 -10.44 -2.27
N ALA A 26 8.06 -11.19 -1.74
CA ALA A 26 9.47 -10.80 -1.73
C ALA A 26 10.04 -10.59 -3.16
N ILE A 27 9.63 -11.39 -4.14
CA ILE A 27 10.00 -11.18 -5.54
C ILE A 27 9.36 -9.89 -6.08
N ALA A 28 8.08 -9.69 -5.83
CA ALA A 28 7.34 -8.53 -6.33
C ALA A 28 7.87 -7.21 -5.73
N ASP A 29 8.24 -7.20 -4.46
CA ASP A 29 8.82 -6.03 -3.79
C ASP A 29 10.21 -5.69 -4.31
N ARG A 30 11.05 -6.70 -4.50
CA ARG A 30 12.44 -6.52 -4.95
C ARG A 30 12.53 -6.16 -6.43
N ASP A 31 11.78 -6.85 -7.28
CA ASP A 31 11.97 -6.85 -8.73
C ASP A 31 10.76 -6.37 -9.53
N GLY A 32 9.67 -6.03 -8.83
CA GLY A 32 8.38 -5.64 -9.42
C GLY A 32 7.51 -6.82 -9.81
N ILE A 33 6.20 -6.58 -9.88
CA ILE A 33 5.18 -7.60 -10.17
C ILE A 33 5.37 -8.28 -11.54
N ALA A 34 5.89 -7.56 -12.53
CA ALA A 34 6.18 -8.11 -13.86
C ALA A 34 7.24 -9.21 -13.85
N ALA A 35 8.13 -9.21 -12.84
CA ALA A 35 9.14 -10.23 -12.68
C ALA A 35 8.60 -11.54 -12.06
N LEU A 36 7.38 -11.53 -11.50
CA LEU A 36 6.77 -12.69 -10.87
C LEU A 36 6.29 -13.70 -11.92
N SER A 37 6.81 -14.91 -11.85
CA SER A 37 6.40 -16.04 -12.67
C SER A 37 6.57 -17.35 -11.89
N MET A 38 5.78 -18.38 -12.22
CA MET A 38 5.88 -19.70 -11.58
C MET A 38 7.30 -20.27 -11.66
N ARG A 39 7.99 -20.07 -12.80
CA ARG A 39 9.38 -20.54 -12.99
C ARG A 39 10.36 -19.78 -12.08
N ARG A 40 10.21 -18.47 -11.92
CA ARG A 40 11.06 -17.67 -11.03
C ARG A 40 10.81 -18.03 -9.57
N LEU A 41 9.55 -18.16 -9.20
CA LEU A 41 9.13 -18.56 -7.86
C LEU A 41 9.65 -19.95 -7.47
N GLY A 42 9.57 -20.91 -8.41
CA GLY A 42 10.14 -22.25 -8.20
C GLY A 42 11.67 -22.20 -7.95
N ARG A 43 12.40 -21.37 -8.72
CA ARG A 43 13.84 -21.18 -8.49
C ARG A 43 14.15 -20.54 -7.14
N GLU A 44 13.38 -19.54 -6.73
CA GLU A 44 13.55 -18.87 -5.42
C GLU A 44 13.34 -19.86 -4.26
N LEU A 45 12.31 -20.70 -4.37
CA LEU A 45 11.98 -21.71 -3.36
C LEU A 45 12.83 -23.00 -3.45
N GLY A 46 13.58 -23.17 -4.54
CA GLY A 46 14.40 -24.37 -4.80
C GLY A 46 13.56 -25.62 -5.08
N VAL A 47 12.43 -25.44 -5.78
CA VAL A 47 11.51 -26.51 -6.20
C VAL A 47 11.19 -26.41 -7.70
N GLU A 48 10.69 -27.49 -8.28
CA GLU A 48 10.16 -27.47 -9.64
C GLU A 48 8.89 -26.62 -9.70
N ALA A 49 8.72 -25.83 -10.77
CA ALA A 49 7.55 -24.95 -10.95
C ALA A 49 6.23 -25.70 -10.88
N MET A 50 6.19 -26.95 -11.34
CA MET A 50 4.99 -27.82 -11.26
C MET A 50 4.56 -28.12 -9.83
N SER A 51 5.49 -28.17 -8.88
CA SER A 51 5.16 -28.39 -7.46
C SER A 51 4.36 -27.25 -6.84
N LEU A 52 4.48 -26.03 -7.40
CA LEU A 52 3.75 -24.85 -6.91
C LEU A 52 2.26 -24.96 -7.19
N TYR A 53 1.86 -25.66 -8.26
CA TYR A 53 0.45 -25.83 -8.62
C TYR A 53 -0.35 -26.68 -7.62
N ASN A 54 0.33 -27.38 -6.71
CA ASN A 54 -0.31 -28.02 -5.55
C ASN A 54 -0.74 -27.02 -4.47
N HIS A 55 -0.27 -25.77 -4.53
CA HIS A 55 -0.49 -24.73 -3.51
C HIS A 55 -1.21 -23.51 -4.06
N VAL A 56 -1.08 -23.21 -5.36
CA VAL A 56 -1.77 -22.11 -6.06
C VAL A 56 -2.30 -22.61 -7.40
N ALA A 57 -3.54 -22.26 -7.75
CA ALA A 57 -4.20 -22.75 -8.95
C ALA A 57 -3.62 -22.14 -10.26
N GLY A 58 -2.81 -21.10 -10.15
CA GLY A 58 -2.19 -20.42 -11.28
C GLY A 58 -1.79 -18.99 -10.94
N LYS A 59 -1.45 -18.21 -11.97
CA LYS A 59 -0.96 -16.83 -11.80
C LYS A 59 -2.00 -15.93 -11.15
N GLU A 60 -3.26 -16.00 -11.54
CA GLU A 60 -4.34 -15.17 -10.97
C GLU A 60 -4.60 -15.50 -9.49
N ASP A 61 -4.55 -16.78 -9.10
CA ASP A 61 -4.67 -17.18 -7.69
C ASP A 61 -3.46 -16.73 -6.88
N LEU A 62 -2.26 -16.77 -7.47
CA LEU A 62 -1.05 -16.25 -6.87
C LEU A 62 -1.14 -14.73 -6.66
N GLU A 63 -1.52 -13.96 -7.69
CA GLU A 63 -1.68 -12.50 -7.61
C GLU A 63 -2.74 -12.10 -6.58
N ARG A 64 -3.88 -12.80 -6.54
CA ARG A 64 -4.90 -12.60 -5.51
C ARG A 64 -4.35 -12.91 -4.12
N GLY A 65 -3.64 -14.03 -3.97
CA GLY A 65 -3.04 -14.43 -2.70
C GLY A 65 -2.02 -13.44 -2.15
N ILE A 66 -1.14 -12.89 -2.98
CA ILE A 66 -0.16 -11.88 -2.53
C ILE A 66 -0.82 -10.55 -2.14
N VAL A 67 -1.90 -10.14 -2.82
CA VAL A 67 -2.70 -8.98 -2.40
C VAL A 67 -3.33 -9.23 -1.03
N GLU A 68 -3.86 -10.43 -0.78
CA GLU A 68 -4.41 -10.79 0.54
C GLU A 68 -3.35 -10.74 1.64
N VAL A 69 -2.10 -11.16 1.37
CA VAL A 69 -0.99 -10.99 2.33
C VAL A 69 -0.82 -9.53 2.71
N VAL A 70 -0.76 -8.61 1.74
CA VAL A 70 -0.64 -7.18 2.01
C VAL A 70 -1.84 -6.64 2.81
N LEU A 71 -3.06 -7.09 2.49
CA LEU A 71 -4.26 -6.68 3.22
C LEU A 71 -4.26 -7.12 4.69
N THR A 72 -3.55 -8.19 5.06
CA THR A 72 -3.41 -8.60 6.47
C THR A 72 -2.53 -7.67 7.29
N GLU A 73 -1.70 -6.84 6.65
CA GLU A 73 -0.86 -5.85 7.32
C GLU A 73 -1.63 -4.57 7.69
N ILE A 74 -2.83 -4.39 7.13
CA ILE A 74 -3.64 -3.20 7.35
C ILE A 74 -4.40 -3.33 8.67
N GLU A 75 -4.26 -2.32 9.52
CA GLU A 75 -4.97 -2.26 10.77
C GLU A 75 -6.45 -1.90 10.57
N ASN A 76 -7.36 -2.76 11.01
CA ASN A 76 -8.78 -2.46 11.00
C ASN A 76 -9.17 -1.44 12.08
N PRO A 77 -10.22 -0.61 11.87
CA PRO A 77 -10.79 0.23 12.91
C PRO A 77 -11.28 -0.61 14.10
N ARG A 78 -11.07 -0.13 15.31
CA ARG A 78 -11.49 -0.80 16.55
C ARG A 78 -12.85 -0.25 16.99
N PRO A 79 -13.86 -1.10 17.23
CA PRO A 79 -15.19 -0.67 17.66
C PRO A 79 -15.15 0.09 19.00
N GLY A 80 -16.07 1.03 19.20
CA GLY A 80 -16.24 1.77 20.44
C GLY A 80 -15.13 2.78 20.77
N ARG A 81 -14.27 3.11 19.78
CA ARG A 81 -13.22 4.12 19.90
C ARG A 81 -13.61 5.41 19.18
N ASP A 82 -12.81 6.44 19.35
CA ASP A 82 -12.99 7.67 18.57
C ASP A 82 -12.87 7.38 17.08
N TRP A 83 -13.96 7.65 16.36
CA TRP A 83 -14.09 7.30 14.94
C TRP A 83 -12.99 7.97 14.08
N LYS A 84 -12.69 9.25 14.38
CA LYS A 84 -11.75 10.04 13.60
C LYS A 84 -10.33 9.50 13.74
N ALA A 85 -9.93 9.19 14.98
CA ALA A 85 -8.64 8.57 15.27
C ALA A 85 -8.53 7.16 14.64
N GLU A 86 -9.60 6.35 14.68
CA GLU A 86 -9.58 4.99 14.12
C GLU A 86 -9.58 5.01 12.57
N ILE A 87 -10.35 5.88 11.93
CA ILE A 87 -10.31 6.04 10.46
C ILE A 87 -8.94 6.58 10.02
N ARG A 88 -8.38 7.55 10.76
CA ARG A 88 -7.04 8.05 10.48
C ARG A 88 -6.00 6.93 10.56
N ARG A 89 -6.03 6.15 11.64
CA ARG A 89 -5.10 5.04 11.86
C ARG A 89 -5.16 4.00 10.76
N THR A 90 -6.36 3.54 10.39
CA THR A 90 -6.51 2.54 9.32
C THR A 90 -6.13 3.09 7.95
N ALA A 91 -6.39 4.38 7.67
CA ALA A 91 -6.00 5.02 6.41
C ALA A 91 -4.48 5.13 6.28
N VAL A 92 -3.77 5.57 7.32
CA VAL A 92 -2.30 5.62 7.36
C VAL A 92 -1.72 4.21 7.23
N SER A 93 -2.23 3.24 7.98
CA SER A 93 -1.79 1.84 7.89
C SER A 93 -1.97 1.26 6.47
N SER A 94 -3.09 1.60 5.81
CA SER A 94 -3.35 1.17 4.41
C SER A 94 -2.35 1.80 3.44
N HIS A 95 -2.14 3.12 3.56
CA HIS A 95 -1.17 3.84 2.76
C HIS A 95 0.24 3.27 2.91
N ASP A 96 0.70 3.07 4.15
CA ASP A 96 2.02 2.53 4.45
C ASP A 96 2.23 1.12 3.89
N ALA A 97 1.22 0.25 4.01
CA ALA A 97 1.25 -1.09 3.44
C ALA A 97 1.39 -1.03 1.90
N PHE A 98 0.61 -0.19 1.23
CA PHE A 98 0.68 -0.04 -0.23
C PHE A 98 1.96 0.64 -0.72
N VAL A 99 2.56 1.53 0.05
CA VAL A 99 3.87 2.13 -0.26
C VAL A 99 5.00 1.12 -0.11
N ARG A 100 4.96 0.26 0.92
CA ARG A 100 5.91 -0.87 1.07
C ARG A 100 5.80 -1.84 -0.11
N HIS A 101 4.59 -2.18 -0.50
CA HIS A 101 4.27 -3.13 -1.57
C HIS A 101 3.75 -2.38 -2.81
N ARG A 102 4.60 -1.57 -3.44
CA ARG A 102 4.25 -0.60 -4.52
C ARG A 102 3.40 -1.18 -5.67
N TRP A 103 3.49 -2.48 -5.89
CA TRP A 103 2.73 -3.23 -6.90
C TRP A 103 1.28 -3.51 -6.48
N SER A 104 1.00 -3.51 -5.17
CA SER A 104 -0.25 -4.03 -4.60
C SER A 104 -1.47 -3.16 -4.91
N CYS A 105 -1.33 -1.84 -4.85
CA CYS A 105 -2.43 -0.90 -5.09
C CYS A 105 -2.98 -1.04 -6.52
N ASN A 106 -2.12 -1.21 -7.52
CA ASN A 106 -2.54 -1.48 -8.90
C ASN A 106 -3.30 -2.80 -9.03
N LEU A 107 -2.84 -3.88 -8.39
CA LEU A 107 -3.54 -5.16 -8.41
C LEU A 107 -4.89 -5.09 -7.68
N LEU A 108 -4.96 -4.34 -6.58
CA LEU A 108 -6.19 -4.16 -5.82
C LEU A 108 -7.27 -3.43 -6.62
N THR A 109 -6.87 -2.45 -7.44
CA THR A 109 -7.81 -1.62 -8.23
C THR A 109 -8.19 -2.25 -9.57
N HIS A 110 -7.33 -3.07 -10.17
CA HIS A 110 -7.55 -3.65 -11.50
C HIS A 110 -7.70 -5.18 -11.49
N GLY A 111 -7.31 -5.85 -10.41
CA GLY A 111 -7.43 -7.30 -10.24
C GLY A 111 -8.84 -7.70 -9.84
N GLY A 112 -9.59 -8.28 -10.77
CA GLY A 112 -11.00 -8.64 -10.57
C GLY A 112 -11.26 -9.54 -9.37
N GLY A 113 -12.15 -9.09 -8.51
CA GLY A 113 -12.73 -9.82 -7.41
C GLY A 113 -12.53 -9.15 -6.06
N VAL A 114 -13.63 -9.01 -5.32
CA VAL A 114 -13.61 -8.49 -3.95
C VAL A 114 -13.21 -9.63 -3.02
N SER A 115 -12.00 -9.60 -2.46
CA SER A 115 -11.59 -10.58 -1.46
C SER A 115 -12.38 -10.41 -0.16
N ARG A 116 -12.47 -11.50 0.62
CA ARG A 116 -13.13 -11.47 1.93
C ARG A 116 -12.47 -10.43 2.87
N LEU A 117 -11.14 -10.32 2.84
CA LEU A 117 -10.41 -9.35 3.66
C LEU A 117 -10.76 -7.91 3.27
N ARG A 118 -10.87 -7.63 1.97
CA ARG A 118 -11.31 -6.29 1.51
C ARG A 118 -12.74 -5.98 1.96
N MET A 119 -13.66 -6.95 1.88
CA MET A 119 -15.02 -6.77 2.39
C MET A 119 -15.06 -6.55 3.90
N GLN A 120 -14.25 -7.27 4.67
CA GLN A 120 -14.15 -7.10 6.13
C GLN A 120 -13.62 -5.71 6.50
N TRP A 121 -12.59 -5.23 5.80
CA TRP A 121 -12.09 -3.88 6.00
C TRP A 121 -13.15 -2.82 5.67
N MET A 122 -13.81 -2.93 4.52
CA MET A 122 -14.88 -2.03 4.11
C MET A 122 -16.01 -2.02 5.16
N GLU A 123 -16.48 -3.17 5.60
CA GLU A 123 -17.53 -3.30 6.63
C GLU A 123 -17.12 -2.62 7.93
N ALA A 124 -15.87 -2.82 8.38
CA ALA A 124 -15.36 -2.21 9.60
C ALA A 124 -15.31 -0.67 9.50
N VAL A 125 -14.91 -0.13 8.35
CA VAL A 125 -14.91 1.33 8.09
C VAL A 125 -16.33 1.88 8.08
N LEU A 126 -17.26 1.25 7.35
CA LEU A 126 -18.66 1.65 7.30
C LEU A 126 -19.32 1.60 8.68
N HIS A 127 -19.08 0.52 9.44
CA HIS A 127 -19.55 0.36 10.81
C HIS A 127 -19.06 1.50 11.70
N THR A 128 -17.78 1.85 11.63
CA THR A 128 -17.18 2.94 12.42
C THR A 128 -17.87 4.27 12.18
N PHE A 129 -18.17 4.62 10.94
CA PHE A 129 -18.94 5.83 10.63
C PHE A 129 -20.37 5.77 11.15
N ARG A 130 -21.06 4.62 10.96
CA ARG A 130 -22.45 4.45 11.44
C ARG A 130 -22.55 4.51 12.95
N GLU A 131 -21.63 3.88 13.68
CA GLU A 131 -21.55 3.93 15.15
C GLU A 131 -21.28 5.36 15.66
N ALA A 132 -20.53 6.16 14.90
CA ALA A 132 -20.27 7.56 15.21
C ALA A 132 -21.43 8.52 14.89
N GLY A 133 -22.59 8.00 14.40
CA GLY A 133 -23.78 8.77 14.15
C GLY A 133 -23.89 9.38 12.75
N PHE A 134 -23.03 9.01 11.80
CA PHE A 134 -23.19 9.42 10.41
C PHE A 134 -24.48 8.84 9.82
N SER A 135 -25.24 9.60 9.05
CA SER A 135 -26.34 9.07 8.24
C SER A 135 -25.86 8.04 7.22
N ALA A 136 -26.75 7.23 6.65
CA ALA A 136 -26.37 6.27 5.61
C ALA A 136 -25.77 6.97 4.38
N ASN A 137 -26.33 8.12 4.00
CA ASN A 137 -25.85 8.92 2.88
C ASN A 137 -24.43 9.48 3.15
N LEU A 138 -24.24 10.11 4.31
CA LEU A 138 -22.91 10.66 4.68
C LEU A 138 -21.87 9.56 4.84
N THR A 139 -22.24 8.39 5.38
CA THR A 139 -21.36 7.21 5.47
C THR A 139 -20.87 6.76 4.09
N HIS A 140 -21.77 6.71 3.10
CA HIS A 140 -21.42 6.38 1.71
C HIS A 140 -20.38 7.37 1.15
N HIS A 141 -20.61 8.67 1.28
CA HIS A 141 -19.68 9.68 0.81
C HIS A 141 -18.37 9.69 1.59
N ALA A 142 -18.42 9.50 2.90
CA ALA A 142 -17.24 9.42 3.76
C ALA A 142 -16.33 8.24 3.37
N TYR A 143 -16.92 7.05 3.16
CA TYR A 143 -16.19 5.88 2.70
C TYR A 143 -15.44 6.16 1.38
N HIS A 144 -16.16 6.69 0.38
CA HIS A 144 -15.55 6.96 -0.92
C HIS A 144 -14.48 8.06 -0.87
N ALA A 145 -14.64 9.09 -0.04
CA ALA A 145 -13.65 10.13 0.14
C ALA A 145 -12.33 9.55 0.72
N ILE A 146 -12.43 8.71 1.76
CA ILE A 146 -11.29 8.06 2.39
C ILE A 146 -10.63 7.04 1.44
N ASP A 147 -11.41 6.14 0.83
CA ASP A 147 -10.90 5.10 -0.06
C ASP A 147 -10.22 5.70 -1.31
N SER A 148 -10.81 6.78 -1.86
CA SER A 148 -10.22 7.51 -2.99
C SER A 148 -8.93 8.25 -2.61
N HIS A 149 -8.86 8.82 -1.41
CA HIS A 149 -7.65 9.48 -0.92
C HIS A 149 -6.52 8.47 -0.73
N ILE A 150 -6.78 7.34 -0.03
CA ILE A 150 -5.81 6.27 0.17
C ILE A 150 -5.28 5.78 -1.19
N THR A 151 -6.20 5.38 -2.07
CA THR A 151 -5.85 4.76 -3.35
C THR A 151 -5.20 5.75 -4.30
N GLY A 152 -5.81 6.92 -4.49
CA GLY A 152 -5.36 7.93 -5.46
C GLY A 152 -4.01 8.52 -5.08
N PHE A 153 -3.83 8.91 -3.80
CA PHE A 153 -2.57 9.45 -3.33
C PHE A 153 -1.45 8.41 -3.40
N THR A 154 -1.73 7.17 -2.97
CA THR A 154 -0.73 6.11 -3.03
C THR A 154 -0.32 5.78 -4.47
N LEU A 155 -1.28 5.66 -5.41
CA LEU A 155 -0.97 5.43 -6.82
C LEU A 155 -0.12 6.55 -7.41
N TRP A 156 -0.45 7.81 -7.10
CA TRP A 156 0.35 8.96 -7.49
C TRP A 156 1.78 8.85 -6.94
N GLN A 157 1.94 8.62 -5.64
CA GLN A 157 3.23 8.53 -4.98
C GLN A 157 4.08 7.38 -5.50
N VAL A 158 3.51 6.16 -5.63
CA VAL A 158 4.27 5.01 -6.13
C VAL A 158 4.54 5.09 -7.64
N GLY A 159 3.78 5.90 -8.38
CA GLY A 159 4.00 6.21 -9.79
C GLY A 159 5.14 7.18 -10.05
N MET A 160 5.61 7.92 -9.03
CA MET A 160 6.72 8.86 -9.19
C MET A 160 8.01 8.15 -9.60
N PRO A 161 8.81 8.77 -10.50
CA PRO A 161 10.04 8.17 -11.03
C PRO A 161 11.23 8.25 -10.07
N PHE A 162 11.01 8.60 -8.82
CA PHE A 162 12.02 8.67 -7.77
C PHE A 162 11.59 7.87 -6.54
N ARG A 163 12.56 7.40 -5.77
CA ARG A 163 12.36 6.65 -4.53
C ARG A 163 13.02 7.30 -3.33
N THR A 164 14.05 8.10 -3.57
CA THR A 164 14.78 8.81 -2.53
C THR A 164 14.66 10.31 -2.73
N ARG A 165 14.97 11.05 -1.66
CA ARG A 165 14.99 12.51 -1.72
C ARG A 165 16.06 13.02 -2.67
N GLU A 166 17.21 12.35 -2.71
CA GLU A 166 18.32 12.70 -3.60
C GLU A 166 17.88 12.61 -5.06
N GLU A 167 17.17 11.53 -5.44
CA GLU A 167 16.62 11.36 -6.79
C GLU A 167 15.56 12.44 -7.10
N LEU A 168 14.71 12.80 -6.14
CA LEU A 168 13.73 13.89 -6.27
C LEU A 168 14.44 15.22 -6.53
N VAL A 169 15.43 15.59 -5.71
CA VAL A 169 16.18 16.84 -5.84
C VAL A 169 16.88 16.93 -7.21
N GLU A 170 17.48 15.84 -7.67
CA GLU A 170 18.13 15.77 -8.99
C GLU A 170 17.12 15.98 -10.12
N LEU A 171 15.99 15.25 -10.07
CA LEU A 171 14.91 15.33 -11.07
C LEU A 171 14.30 16.75 -11.11
N ALA A 172 13.93 17.29 -9.96
CA ALA A 172 13.33 18.61 -9.85
C ALA A 172 14.32 19.73 -10.23
N GLY A 173 15.60 19.61 -9.89
CA GLY A 173 16.64 20.51 -10.34
C GLY A 173 16.82 20.49 -11.87
N GLY A 174 16.70 19.30 -12.49
CA GLY A 174 16.68 19.16 -13.94
C GLY A 174 15.45 19.80 -14.61
N PHE A 175 14.30 19.72 -13.94
CA PHE A 175 13.06 20.34 -14.37
C PHE A 175 13.13 21.87 -14.27
N LEU A 176 13.54 22.41 -13.13
CA LEU A 176 13.66 23.85 -12.88
C LEU A 176 14.58 24.57 -13.87
N ARG A 177 15.66 23.91 -14.31
CA ARG A 177 16.56 24.51 -15.33
C ARG A 177 15.93 24.66 -16.72
N ARG A 178 14.80 24.00 -16.98
CA ARG A 178 14.13 23.99 -18.29
C ARG A 178 12.85 24.82 -18.35
N ILE A 179 12.32 25.22 -17.18
CA ILE A 179 11.09 26.02 -17.10
C ILE A 179 11.42 27.50 -17.19
N PRO A 180 10.78 28.26 -18.09
CA PRO A 180 10.87 29.71 -18.11
C PRO A 180 10.15 30.28 -16.86
N ALA A 181 10.94 30.79 -15.90
CA ALA A 181 10.44 31.24 -14.59
C ALA A 181 9.55 32.48 -14.68
N ASP A 182 9.73 33.28 -15.72
CA ASP A 182 8.91 34.46 -16.03
C ASP A 182 7.52 34.09 -16.55
N GLU A 183 7.38 32.96 -17.21
CA GLU A 183 6.11 32.44 -17.71
C GLU A 183 5.36 31.57 -16.69
N PHE A 184 6.11 30.80 -15.86
CA PHE A 184 5.55 29.83 -14.90
C PHE A 184 6.05 30.04 -13.46
N PRO A 185 5.89 31.22 -12.85
CA PRO A 185 6.46 31.54 -11.54
C PRO A 185 5.96 30.63 -10.42
N TYR A 186 4.68 30.26 -10.41
CA TYR A 186 4.08 29.40 -9.37
C TYR A 186 4.49 27.92 -9.51
N ILE A 187 4.79 27.46 -10.73
CA ILE A 187 5.34 26.10 -10.91
C ILE A 187 6.76 26.05 -10.36
N VAL A 188 7.54 27.10 -10.58
CA VAL A 188 8.91 27.20 -10.06
C VAL A 188 8.89 27.24 -8.53
N GLU A 189 8.04 28.08 -7.93
CA GLU A 189 7.86 28.17 -6.48
C GLU A 189 7.47 26.80 -5.89
N HIS A 190 6.43 26.15 -6.44
CA HIS A 190 5.98 24.83 -6.01
C HIS A 190 7.09 23.76 -6.10
N ALA A 191 7.85 23.77 -7.20
CA ALA A 191 8.95 22.81 -7.36
C ALA A 191 10.10 23.09 -6.36
N GLN A 192 10.35 24.34 -6.02
CA GLN A 192 11.33 24.73 -5.00
C GLN A 192 10.90 24.27 -3.60
N GLU A 193 9.63 24.47 -3.23
CA GLU A 193 9.07 23.97 -1.97
C GLU A 193 9.17 22.45 -1.87
N HIS A 194 8.86 21.73 -2.97
CA HIS A 194 8.92 20.28 -2.99
C HIS A 194 10.32 19.68 -2.76
N ILE A 195 11.39 20.43 -3.13
CA ILE A 195 12.79 20.04 -2.89
C ILE A 195 13.39 20.69 -1.65
N ALA A 196 12.70 21.65 -1.02
CA ALA A 196 13.16 22.26 0.22
C ALA A 196 13.36 21.21 1.32
N PRO A 197 14.33 21.35 2.23
CA PRO A 197 14.47 20.44 3.36
C PRO A 197 13.15 20.32 4.11
N PRO A 198 12.66 19.10 4.43
CA PRO A 198 11.41 18.95 5.14
C PRO A 198 11.50 19.62 6.51
N ASP A 199 10.50 20.40 6.85
CA ASP A 199 10.34 20.89 8.22
C ASP A 199 9.86 19.70 9.09
N PRO A 200 10.59 19.35 10.17
CA PRO A 200 10.17 18.29 11.09
C PRO A 200 8.79 18.54 11.74
N ALA A 201 8.30 19.79 11.73
CA ALA A 201 6.99 20.16 12.25
C ALA A 201 5.86 19.95 11.21
N GLU A 202 6.18 19.80 9.93
CA GLU A 202 5.20 19.58 8.88
C GLU A 202 4.72 18.13 8.86
N LYS A 203 3.41 17.97 8.66
CA LYS A 203 2.81 16.65 8.45
C LYS A 203 3.15 16.13 7.05
N PRO A 204 3.33 14.80 6.90
CA PRO A 204 3.41 14.21 5.58
C PRO A 204 2.20 14.59 4.72
N GLU A 205 2.41 14.79 3.42
CA GLU A 205 1.38 15.25 2.47
C GLU A 205 0.12 14.35 2.48
N PHE A 206 0.31 13.03 2.59
CA PHE A 206 -0.80 12.09 2.73
C PHE A 206 -1.65 12.39 3.97
N GLU A 207 -1.00 12.58 5.12
CA GLU A 207 -1.68 12.84 6.39
C GLU A 207 -2.33 14.22 6.41
N PHE A 208 -1.72 15.22 5.78
CA PHE A 208 -2.31 16.55 5.63
C PHE A 208 -3.64 16.49 4.87
N GLY A 209 -3.65 15.83 3.70
CA GLY A 209 -4.87 15.66 2.91
C GLY A 209 -5.94 14.84 3.64
N LEU A 210 -5.53 13.77 4.33
CA LEU A 210 -6.41 12.94 5.14
C LEU A 210 -7.07 13.76 6.27
N ASP A 211 -6.30 14.56 7.00
CA ASP A 211 -6.82 15.38 8.10
C ASP A 211 -7.83 16.42 7.60
N LEU A 212 -7.61 17.04 6.43
CA LEU A 212 -8.60 17.93 5.79
C LEU A 212 -9.92 17.22 5.50
N ILE A 213 -9.87 15.98 5.02
CA ILE A 213 -11.07 15.17 4.74
C ILE A 213 -11.78 14.84 6.06
N LEU A 214 -11.05 14.36 7.08
CA LEU A 214 -11.62 14.00 8.38
C LEU A 214 -12.27 15.19 9.10
N ASP A 215 -11.63 16.37 9.05
CA ASP A 215 -12.18 17.62 9.62
C ASP A 215 -13.44 18.06 8.86
N GLY A 216 -13.47 17.88 7.53
CA GLY A 216 -14.63 18.12 6.71
C GLY A 216 -15.80 17.20 7.07
N LEU A 217 -15.55 15.92 7.21
CA LEU A 217 -16.54 14.91 7.59
C LEU A 217 -17.12 15.16 8.98
N GLU A 218 -16.28 15.57 9.95
CA GLU A 218 -16.72 15.91 11.30
C GLU A 218 -17.69 17.10 11.30
N ARG A 219 -17.39 18.16 10.52
CA ARG A 219 -18.29 19.31 10.35
C ARG A 219 -19.63 18.91 9.73
N LEU A 220 -19.61 18.06 8.69
CA LEU A 220 -20.84 17.58 8.03
C LEU A 220 -21.69 16.75 8.97
N ARG A 221 -21.09 15.81 9.72
CA ARG A 221 -21.81 15.00 10.72
C ARG A 221 -22.47 15.87 11.79
N ASN A 222 -21.77 16.91 12.26
CA ASN A 222 -22.30 17.80 13.31
C ASN A 222 -23.42 18.74 12.80
N ALA A 223 -23.62 18.82 11.48
CA ALA A 223 -24.67 19.61 10.83
C ALA A 223 -25.91 18.78 10.46
N GLU A 224 -25.85 17.42 10.55
CA GLU A 224 -27.02 16.53 10.39
C GLU A 224 -27.88 16.50 11.66
#